data_27d7b1558ba9ab634b69ca7198c4cd90
#
_entry.id   27d7b1558ba9ab634b69ca7198c4cd90
#
_cell.length_a   1.000
_cell.length_b   1.000
_cell.length_c   1.000
_cell.angle_alpha   90.00
_cell.angle_beta   90.00
_cell.angle_gamma   90.00
#
_symmetry.space_group_name_H-M   'P 1'
#
loop_
_entity.id
_entity.type
_entity.pdbx_description
1 polymer ?
#
loop_
_entity_poly.entity_id
_entity_poly.type
_entity_poly.pdbx_seq_one_letter_code
_entity_poly.pdbx_strand_id
1 'polypeptide(L)'
;MKKQFGLLALLCTTTGAFAQTAPKNVIYMIGDGMGPAFTTAYRYYKDDPTTKEIETTVFDTILKGMAHTYPDDHTYVTDSAAGATALSSGHKSYNGAIAVDTAKKPVKTMLEIAKERGMTTALVATSQINHATPASFAAHNESRRNYDDIANDYIDNKIAGKLPVDLMLGGGTQYFIRDDRNLVDEFKQAGYQYGDDIQNLGQITQVPAIGLYAPKGLPFALDENPTRLKQLTSKAFDLLDGQNDKGFFVMIEGSQIDWCGHANDIACAMAEMDDFAKSIETAKAYVDNNPDTILVITADHSTGGLTIGAHGQYKWETDVIKGVKATAGTLTKLLMGSDNLKTVWQANTSIEFTTENEIKLKQAKAMGEKTLNLAVKSIINDLSFTGWTTGGHTASDVQVFAYGKNSDDFVGSQNNTDIAKKLIGYIKQ
;
A
#
# COMPACT_ATOMS: atom_id res chain seq x y z
N MET A 1 -57.18 59.41 9.89
CA MET A 1 -56.34 58.31 10.36
C MET A 1 -56.18 57.30 9.25
N LYS A 2 -55.05 57.38 8.49
CA LYS A 2 -54.73 56.43 7.40
C LYS A 2 -53.75 55.38 7.97
N LYS A 3 -54.15 54.12 7.99
CA LYS A 3 -53.28 53.00 8.34
C LYS A 3 -52.50 52.59 7.11
N GLN A 4 -51.18 52.71 7.15
CA GLN A 4 -50.27 52.12 6.18
C GLN A 4 -50.00 50.68 6.58
N PHE A 5 -50.32 49.74 5.69
CA PHE A 5 -49.89 48.34 5.78
C PHE A 5 -48.52 48.22 5.04
N GLY A 6 -47.46 47.99 5.79
CA GLY A 6 -46.16 47.63 5.24
C GLY A 6 -46.16 46.15 4.84
N LEU A 7 -45.92 45.92 3.54
CA LEU A 7 -45.75 44.56 2.98
C LEU A 7 -44.28 44.16 3.19
N LEU A 8 -44.05 43.20 4.10
CA LEU A 8 -42.73 42.62 4.33
C LEU A 8 -42.49 41.54 3.27
N ALA A 9 -41.66 41.84 2.26
CA ALA A 9 -41.26 40.83 1.28
C ALA A 9 -40.18 39.90 1.89
N LEU A 10 -40.55 38.65 2.12
CA LEU A 10 -39.65 37.59 2.55
C LEU A 10 -38.83 37.12 1.35
N LEU A 11 -37.55 37.56 1.24
CA LEU A 11 -36.61 37.03 0.26
C LEU A 11 -36.25 35.59 0.72
N CYS A 12 -36.83 34.57 0.12
CA CYS A 12 -36.35 33.22 0.17
C CYS A 12 -35.09 33.07 -0.69
N THR A 13 -33.92 33.20 -0.11
CA THR A 13 -32.69 32.76 -0.77
C THR A 13 -32.70 31.25 -0.82
N THR A 14 -33.06 30.68 -1.96
CA THR A 14 -32.81 29.26 -2.25
C THR A 14 -31.31 29.09 -2.41
N THR A 15 -30.62 28.65 -1.38
CA THR A 15 -29.29 28.08 -1.52
C THR A 15 -29.46 26.78 -2.33
N GLY A 16 -29.27 26.88 -3.64
CA GLY A 16 -29.15 25.71 -4.48
C GLY A 16 -27.96 24.90 -3.97
N ALA A 17 -28.21 23.77 -3.36
CA ALA A 17 -27.16 22.77 -3.15
C ALA A 17 -26.70 22.35 -4.55
N PHE A 18 -25.58 22.89 -5.01
CA PHE A 18 -24.90 22.36 -6.18
C PHE A 18 -24.57 20.91 -5.84
N ALA A 19 -25.20 19.96 -6.49
CA ALA A 19 -24.82 18.55 -6.40
C ALA A 19 -23.32 18.50 -6.77
N GLN A 20 -22.49 18.11 -5.82
CA GLN A 20 -21.06 18.00 -6.03
C GLN A 20 -20.82 16.91 -7.08
N THR A 21 -20.27 17.28 -8.24
CA THR A 21 -20.01 16.34 -9.33
C THR A 21 -18.94 15.33 -8.92
N ALA A 22 -19.05 14.09 -9.42
CA ALA A 22 -18.05 13.07 -9.13
C ALA A 22 -16.67 13.44 -9.68
N PRO A 23 -15.57 12.99 -9.07
CA PRO A 23 -14.24 13.11 -9.63
C PRO A 23 -14.12 12.28 -10.92
N LYS A 24 -13.41 12.82 -11.91
CA LYS A 24 -13.09 12.13 -13.17
C LYS A 24 -12.04 11.05 -12.96
N ASN A 25 -11.03 11.33 -12.14
CA ASN A 25 -9.94 10.39 -11.86
C ASN A 25 -10.03 9.92 -10.40
N VAL A 26 -9.79 8.64 -10.20
CA VAL A 26 -9.78 7.99 -8.87
C VAL A 26 -8.42 7.37 -8.63
N ILE A 27 -7.70 7.88 -7.64
CA ILE A 27 -6.43 7.33 -7.14
C ILE A 27 -6.73 6.71 -5.77
N TYR A 28 -6.54 5.39 -5.66
CA TYR A 28 -6.73 4.67 -4.41
C TYR A 28 -5.41 4.04 -3.97
N MET A 29 -4.86 4.48 -2.84
CA MET A 29 -3.58 3.98 -2.34
C MET A 29 -3.80 3.14 -1.08
N ILE A 30 -3.12 2.00 -1.00
CA ILE A 30 -3.21 1.06 0.13
C ILE A 30 -1.81 0.80 0.68
N GLY A 31 -1.59 1.15 1.95
CA GLY A 31 -0.42 0.71 2.69
C GLY A 31 -0.74 -0.61 3.37
N ASP A 32 -0.32 -1.73 2.78
CA ASP A 32 -0.58 -3.05 3.35
C ASP A 32 0.04 -3.14 4.75
N GLY A 33 -0.77 -3.51 5.75
CA GLY A 33 -0.34 -3.64 7.13
C GLY A 33 -0.05 -2.32 7.87
N MET A 34 -0.29 -1.17 7.24
CA MET A 34 0.02 0.17 7.76
C MET A 34 -0.97 0.61 8.84
N GLY A 35 -0.87 0.05 10.05
CA GLY A 35 -1.64 0.53 11.19
C GLY A 35 -1.19 1.91 11.69
N PRO A 36 -1.94 2.57 12.60
CA PRO A 36 -1.66 3.94 13.06
C PRO A 36 -0.28 4.13 13.69
N ALA A 37 0.31 3.08 14.26
CA ALA A 37 1.65 3.16 14.84
C ALA A 37 2.74 3.38 13.77
N PHE A 38 2.52 2.92 12.52
CA PHE A 38 3.49 3.11 11.44
C PHE A 38 3.59 4.56 10.99
N THR A 39 2.48 5.25 10.83
CA THR A 39 2.47 6.68 10.47
C THR A 39 3.02 7.55 11.60
N THR A 40 2.73 7.19 12.86
CA THR A 40 3.30 7.86 14.04
C THR A 40 4.81 7.65 14.12
N ALA A 41 5.29 6.41 13.95
CA ALA A 41 6.71 6.10 13.92
C ALA A 41 7.41 6.83 12.77
N TYR A 42 6.80 6.84 11.57
CA TYR A 42 7.36 7.53 10.42
C TYR A 42 7.51 9.04 10.65
N ARG A 43 6.56 9.71 11.30
CA ARG A 43 6.66 11.13 11.67
C ARG A 43 7.90 11.40 12.51
N TYR A 44 8.14 10.63 13.57
CA TYR A 44 9.32 10.78 14.42
C TYR A 44 10.61 10.31 13.72
N TYR A 45 10.53 9.32 12.86
CA TYR A 45 11.68 8.91 12.05
C TYR A 45 12.14 10.01 11.07
N LYS A 46 11.21 10.83 10.56
CA LYS A 46 11.51 11.96 9.64
C LYS A 46 11.88 13.24 10.37
N ASP A 47 11.62 13.30 11.66
CA ASP A 47 11.87 14.48 12.47
C ASP A 47 13.36 14.93 12.43
N ASP A 48 13.56 16.24 12.35
CA ASP A 48 14.87 16.87 12.49
C ASP A 48 15.05 17.29 13.96
N PRO A 49 15.86 16.57 14.75
CA PRO A 49 16.03 16.86 16.18
C PRO A 49 16.70 18.22 16.46
N THR A 50 17.14 18.95 15.43
CA THR A 50 17.70 20.31 15.57
C THR A 50 16.63 21.40 15.56
N THR A 51 15.40 21.08 15.17
CA THR A 51 14.25 21.97 15.24
C THR A 51 13.49 21.78 16.56
N LYS A 52 12.64 22.74 16.92
CA LYS A 52 11.85 22.67 18.15
C LYS A 52 10.54 21.93 17.98
N GLU A 53 9.92 22.12 16.84
CA GLU A 53 8.65 21.54 16.45
C GLU A 53 8.91 20.21 15.73
N ILE A 54 8.05 19.21 15.96
CA ILE A 54 8.06 17.96 15.19
C ILE A 54 7.51 18.25 13.78
N GLU A 55 8.28 17.89 12.75
CA GLU A 55 7.88 18.09 11.37
C GLU A 55 6.66 17.22 11.00
N THR A 56 5.73 17.84 10.27
CA THR A 56 4.57 17.12 9.74
C THR A 56 4.94 16.34 8.49
N THR A 57 4.35 15.17 8.33
CA THR A 57 4.46 14.34 7.13
C THR A 57 3.21 14.51 6.24
N VAL A 58 3.24 13.95 5.04
CA VAL A 58 2.06 13.96 4.16
C VAL A 58 0.83 13.35 4.85
N PHE A 59 1.01 12.32 5.67
CA PHE A 59 -0.06 11.69 6.43
C PHE A 59 -0.78 12.65 7.37
N ASP A 60 -0.06 13.57 8.01
CA ASP A 60 -0.64 14.52 8.94
C ASP A 60 -1.52 15.56 8.25
N THR A 61 -1.18 15.91 7.00
CA THR A 61 -1.83 17.00 6.27
C THR A 61 -3.16 16.60 5.61
N ILE A 62 -3.40 15.30 5.41
CA ILE A 62 -4.57 14.79 4.66
C ILE A 62 -5.39 13.75 5.42
N LEU A 63 -5.16 13.57 6.73
CA LEU A 63 -5.94 12.66 7.58
C LEU A 63 -7.40 13.10 7.64
N LYS A 64 -8.33 12.17 7.44
CA LYS A 64 -9.78 12.41 7.47
C LYS A 64 -10.51 11.58 8.52
N GLY A 65 -10.12 10.33 8.75
CA GLY A 65 -10.85 9.45 9.64
C GLY A 65 -10.16 8.13 9.93
N MET A 66 -10.98 7.17 10.39
CA MET A 66 -10.56 5.81 10.74
C MET A 66 -11.50 4.80 10.10
N ALA A 67 -11.03 3.58 9.86
CA ALA A 67 -11.84 2.50 9.31
C ALA A 67 -11.68 1.20 10.09
N HIS A 68 -12.80 0.49 10.30
CA HIS A 68 -12.82 -0.86 10.84
C HIS A 68 -12.47 -1.88 9.77
N THR A 69 -11.63 -2.88 10.10
CA THR A 69 -11.06 -3.81 9.10
C THR A 69 -11.56 -5.24 9.22
N TYR A 70 -12.36 -5.61 10.22
CA TYR A 70 -12.78 -6.98 10.51
C TYR A 70 -13.34 -7.72 9.27
N PRO A 71 -13.01 -9.04 9.11
CA PRO A 71 -13.56 -9.89 8.04
C PRO A 71 -14.94 -10.45 8.41
N ASP A 72 -15.58 -11.16 7.49
CA ASP A 72 -16.89 -11.83 7.71
C ASP A 72 -16.71 -13.33 8.00
N ASP A 73 -15.84 -13.66 8.97
CA ASP A 73 -15.56 -15.04 9.39
C ASP A 73 -15.42 -15.19 10.92
N HIS A 74 -15.87 -14.18 11.67
CA HIS A 74 -15.83 -14.12 13.14
C HIS A 74 -14.45 -14.13 13.79
N THR A 75 -13.36 -13.99 13.03
CA THR A 75 -11.99 -13.94 13.58
C THR A 75 -11.59 -12.56 14.11
N TYR A 76 -12.32 -11.52 13.75
CA TYR A 76 -12.04 -10.09 14.02
C TYR A 76 -10.75 -9.55 13.41
N VAL A 77 -9.77 -10.40 13.10
CA VAL A 77 -8.48 -10.03 12.51
C VAL A 77 -8.48 -10.44 11.05
N THR A 78 -8.45 -9.45 10.15
CA THR A 78 -8.45 -9.69 8.72
C THR A 78 -7.06 -10.07 8.20
N ASP A 79 -7.02 -10.86 7.12
CA ASP A 79 -5.86 -10.93 6.25
C ASP A 79 -5.98 -9.92 5.09
N SER A 80 -4.90 -9.72 4.32
CA SER A 80 -4.92 -8.77 3.20
C SER A 80 -5.96 -9.12 2.13
N ALA A 81 -6.28 -10.41 1.94
CA ALA A 81 -7.25 -10.83 0.93
C ALA A 81 -8.68 -10.39 1.27
N ALA A 82 -9.15 -10.68 2.49
CA ALA A 82 -10.45 -10.22 2.96
C ALA A 82 -10.51 -8.70 3.12
N GLY A 83 -9.42 -8.08 3.62
CA GLY A 83 -9.28 -6.63 3.73
C GLY A 83 -9.40 -5.94 2.37
N ALA A 84 -8.60 -6.36 1.39
CA ALA A 84 -8.63 -5.82 0.04
C ALA A 84 -9.93 -6.14 -0.71
N THR A 85 -10.55 -7.30 -0.49
CA THR A 85 -11.90 -7.61 -1.01
C THR A 85 -12.92 -6.58 -0.52
N ALA A 86 -12.87 -6.23 0.77
CA ALA A 86 -13.76 -5.20 1.31
C ALA A 86 -13.47 -3.81 0.70
N LEU A 87 -12.19 -3.46 0.51
CA LEU A 87 -11.73 -2.19 -0.06
C LEU A 87 -11.99 -2.07 -1.56
N SER A 88 -12.01 -3.18 -2.31
CA SER A 88 -12.23 -3.17 -3.76
C SER A 88 -13.70 -3.26 -4.16
N SER A 89 -14.52 -3.99 -3.39
CA SER A 89 -15.89 -4.34 -3.77
C SER A 89 -16.98 -3.73 -2.89
N GLY A 90 -16.63 -3.30 -1.67
CA GLY A 90 -17.61 -2.88 -0.67
C GLY A 90 -18.34 -4.05 0.01
N HIS A 91 -17.81 -5.29 -0.11
CA HIS A 91 -18.34 -6.49 0.51
C HIS A 91 -17.34 -7.09 1.48
N LYS A 92 -17.79 -7.47 2.67
CA LYS A 92 -16.97 -8.28 3.59
C LYS A 92 -16.88 -9.72 3.09
N SER A 93 -15.76 -10.37 3.39
CA SER A 93 -15.53 -11.76 3.07
C SER A 93 -14.68 -12.46 4.15
N TYR A 94 -14.41 -13.74 3.97
CA TYR A 94 -13.59 -14.55 4.87
C TYR A 94 -12.09 -14.38 4.56
N ASN A 95 -11.23 -14.65 5.52
CA ASN A 95 -9.78 -14.59 5.35
C ASN A 95 -9.30 -15.53 4.23
N GLY A 96 -8.54 -14.98 3.30
CA GLY A 96 -8.04 -15.66 2.10
C GLY A 96 -8.87 -15.46 0.83
N ALA A 97 -10.03 -14.82 0.89
CA ALA A 97 -10.92 -14.58 -0.25
C ALA A 97 -10.39 -13.47 -1.17
N ILE A 98 -10.33 -13.72 -2.48
CA ILE A 98 -10.00 -12.74 -3.51
C ILE A 98 -11.27 -12.37 -4.26
N ALA A 99 -11.85 -11.20 -3.95
CA ALA A 99 -13.07 -10.65 -4.55
C ALA A 99 -14.21 -11.68 -4.73
N VAL A 100 -14.41 -12.53 -3.73
CA VAL A 100 -15.56 -13.42 -3.62
C VAL A 100 -16.25 -13.20 -2.27
N ASP A 101 -17.56 -13.48 -2.20
CA ASP A 101 -18.33 -13.43 -0.97
C ASP A 101 -18.11 -14.69 -0.09
N THR A 102 -18.80 -14.76 1.04
CA THR A 102 -18.73 -15.92 1.96
C THR A 102 -19.29 -17.22 1.35
N ALA A 103 -20.06 -17.13 0.27
CA ALA A 103 -20.53 -18.25 -0.53
C ALA A 103 -19.60 -18.58 -1.71
N LYS A 104 -18.40 -17.96 -1.75
CA LYS A 104 -17.38 -18.09 -2.80
C LYS A 104 -17.84 -17.63 -4.19
N LYS A 105 -18.83 -16.74 -4.24
CA LYS A 105 -19.30 -16.16 -5.49
C LYS A 105 -18.56 -14.86 -5.77
N PRO A 106 -18.15 -14.58 -7.02
CA PRO A 106 -17.54 -13.33 -7.41
C PRO A 106 -18.37 -12.11 -6.99
N VAL A 107 -17.70 -11.12 -6.38
CA VAL A 107 -18.29 -9.80 -6.08
C VAL A 107 -17.62 -8.76 -6.96
N LYS A 108 -18.43 -7.93 -7.61
CA LYS A 108 -17.94 -6.95 -8.58
C LYS A 108 -17.07 -5.89 -7.91
N THR A 109 -15.87 -5.69 -8.44
CA THR A 109 -14.90 -4.73 -7.92
C THR A 109 -15.07 -3.34 -8.54
N MET A 110 -14.52 -2.31 -7.88
CA MET A 110 -14.51 -0.96 -8.42
C MET A 110 -13.68 -0.82 -9.70
N LEU A 111 -12.62 -1.61 -9.85
CA LEU A 111 -11.81 -1.65 -11.08
C LEU A 111 -12.62 -2.19 -12.25
N GLU A 112 -13.38 -3.26 -12.04
CA GLU A 112 -14.27 -3.82 -13.06
C GLU A 112 -15.37 -2.82 -13.46
N ILE A 113 -15.95 -2.11 -12.47
CA ILE A 113 -16.94 -1.06 -12.72
C ILE A 113 -16.32 0.09 -13.53
N ALA A 114 -15.09 0.52 -13.17
CA ALA A 114 -14.36 1.54 -13.91
C ALA A 114 -14.10 1.10 -15.36
N LYS A 115 -13.70 -0.15 -15.56
CA LYS A 115 -13.49 -0.71 -16.90
C LYS A 115 -14.77 -0.74 -17.74
N GLU A 116 -15.90 -1.15 -17.15
CA GLU A 116 -17.21 -1.12 -17.83
C GLU A 116 -17.64 0.31 -18.20
N ARG A 117 -17.27 1.30 -17.40
CA ARG A 117 -17.54 2.72 -17.68
C ARG A 117 -16.59 3.31 -18.72
N GLY A 118 -15.61 2.55 -19.18
CA GLY A 118 -14.64 2.96 -20.20
C GLY A 118 -13.50 3.80 -19.63
N MET A 119 -13.31 3.81 -18.31
CA MET A 119 -12.12 4.42 -17.69
C MET A 119 -10.88 3.58 -18.00
N THR A 120 -9.70 4.22 -18.02
CA THR A 120 -8.42 3.49 -18.04
C THR A 120 -8.15 2.92 -16.65
N THR A 121 -7.76 1.65 -16.54
CA THR A 121 -7.60 0.94 -15.27
C THR A 121 -6.15 0.57 -15.02
N ALA A 122 -5.68 0.73 -13.78
CA ALA A 122 -4.28 0.46 -13.46
C ALA A 122 -4.10 -0.15 -12.06
N LEU A 123 -3.06 -1.00 -11.94
CA LEU A 123 -2.56 -1.57 -10.68
C LEU A 123 -1.05 -1.35 -10.59
N VAL A 124 -0.61 -0.80 -9.46
CA VAL A 124 0.82 -0.60 -9.15
C VAL A 124 1.08 -1.17 -7.77
N ALA A 125 2.12 -2.01 -7.60
CA ALA A 125 2.41 -2.63 -6.32
C ALA A 125 3.90 -2.90 -6.13
N THR A 126 4.38 -2.92 -4.89
CA THR A 126 5.73 -3.40 -4.58
C THR A 126 5.77 -4.92 -4.37
N SER A 127 4.63 -5.59 -4.25
CA SER A 127 4.48 -7.05 -4.31
C SER A 127 4.42 -7.57 -5.76
N GLN A 128 4.21 -8.87 -5.91
CA GLN A 128 3.73 -9.42 -7.18
C GLN A 128 2.29 -8.94 -7.46
N ILE A 129 2.01 -8.65 -8.74
CA ILE A 129 0.70 -8.11 -9.17
C ILE A 129 -0.47 -9.07 -8.87
N ASN A 130 -0.22 -10.36 -8.75
CA ASN A 130 -1.20 -11.35 -8.33
C ASN A 130 -1.18 -11.64 -6.81
N HIS A 131 -0.56 -10.77 -5.99
CA HIS A 131 -0.70 -10.80 -4.52
C HIS A 131 -2.12 -10.39 -4.11
N ALA A 132 -2.48 -10.67 -2.87
CA ALA A 132 -3.84 -10.54 -2.38
C ALA A 132 -4.48 -9.18 -2.68
N THR A 133 -3.77 -8.08 -2.41
CA THR A 133 -4.34 -6.73 -2.55
C THR A 133 -4.58 -6.36 -4.02
N PRO A 134 -3.60 -6.36 -4.94
CA PRO A 134 -3.89 -6.05 -6.34
C PRO A 134 -4.83 -7.07 -6.98
N ALA A 135 -4.72 -8.37 -6.62
CA ALA A 135 -5.61 -9.41 -7.13
C ALA A 135 -7.08 -9.16 -6.79
N SER A 136 -7.37 -8.70 -5.58
CA SER A 136 -8.74 -8.40 -5.14
C SER A 136 -9.43 -7.28 -5.91
N PHE A 137 -8.73 -6.56 -6.80
CA PHE A 137 -9.32 -5.57 -7.69
C PHE A 137 -9.66 -6.14 -9.07
N ALA A 138 -8.97 -7.21 -9.54
CA ALA A 138 -9.03 -7.65 -10.94
C ALA A 138 -9.24 -9.17 -11.13
N ALA A 139 -9.25 -9.96 -10.06
CA ALA A 139 -9.40 -11.42 -10.09
C ALA A 139 -10.44 -11.88 -9.07
N HIS A 140 -10.93 -13.12 -9.24
CA HIS A 140 -11.89 -13.74 -8.32
C HIS A 140 -11.46 -15.16 -8.00
N ASN A 141 -11.05 -15.39 -6.75
CA ASN A 141 -10.60 -16.70 -6.33
C ASN A 141 -10.99 -17.01 -4.88
N GLU A 142 -11.35 -18.25 -4.61
CA GLU A 142 -11.67 -18.69 -3.25
C GLU A 142 -10.47 -18.69 -2.29
N SER A 143 -9.24 -18.63 -2.84
CA SER A 143 -8.02 -18.67 -2.02
C SER A 143 -6.90 -17.83 -2.64
N ARG A 144 -6.37 -16.87 -1.86
CA ARG A 144 -5.19 -16.07 -2.20
C ARG A 144 -3.93 -16.89 -2.52
N ARG A 145 -3.94 -18.19 -2.19
CA ARG A 145 -2.81 -19.10 -2.43
C ARG A 145 -2.79 -19.69 -3.83
N ASN A 146 -3.89 -19.56 -4.55
CA ASN A 146 -4.02 -20.05 -5.92
C ASN A 146 -3.40 -19.05 -6.92
N TYR A 147 -2.10 -18.73 -6.72
CA TYR A 147 -1.42 -17.65 -7.43
C TYR A 147 -1.47 -17.79 -8.95
N ASP A 148 -1.36 -19.00 -9.48
CA ASP A 148 -1.35 -19.25 -10.93
C ASP A 148 -2.75 -19.03 -11.53
N ASP A 149 -3.80 -19.48 -10.85
CA ASP A 149 -5.18 -19.23 -11.26
C ASP A 149 -5.52 -17.74 -11.21
N ILE A 150 -5.08 -17.06 -10.12
CA ILE A 150 -5.25 -15.60 -9.98
C ILE A 150 -4.53 -14.85 -11.12
N ALA A 151 -3.32 -15.30 -11.51
CA ALA A 151 -2.61 -14.71 -12.65
C ALA A 151 -3.34 -14.98 -13.97
N ASN A 152 -3.95 -16.16 -14.15
CA ASN A 152 -4.75 -16.49 -15.31
C ASN A 152 -5.96 -15.56 -15.45
N ASP A 153 -6.63 -15.19 -14.36
CA ASP A 153 -7.80 -14.31 -14.36
C ASP A 153 -7.54 -12.95 -15.04
N TYR A 154 -6.32 -12.44 -15.02
CA TYR A 154 -5.96 -11.18 -15.68
C TYR A 154 -6.05 -11.25 -17.22
N ILE A 155 -6.03 -12.45 -17.80
CA ILE A 155 -6.20 -12.69 -19.25
C ILE A 155 -7.59 -13.28 -19.55
N ASP A 156 -8.05 -14.21 -18.72
CA ASP A 156 -9.23 -15.02 -18.98
C ASP A 156 -10.52 -14.26 -18.67
N ASN A 157 -10.53 -13.45 -17.62
CA ASN A 157 -11.67 -12.61 -17.24
C ASN A 157 -11.71 -11.35 -18.13
N LYS A 158 -12.73 -11.26 -19.00
CA LYS A 158 -12.93 -10.11 -19.88
C LYS A 158 -14.12 -9.27 -19.42
N ILE A 159 -13.90 -7.97 -19.34
CA ILE A 159 -14.89 -6.97 -18.98
C ILE A 159 -15.27 -6.23 -20.27
N ALA A 160 -16.53 -6.33 -20.70
CA ALA A 160 -16.98 -5.78 -21.97
C ALA A 160 -16.08 -6.15 -23.16
N GLY A 161 -15.56 -7.38 -23.18
CA GLY A 161 -14.69 -7.91 -24.23
C GLY A 161 -13.22 -7.46 -24.18
N LYS A 162 -12.83 -6.71 -23.17
CA LYS A 162 -11.44 -6.22 -22.96
C LYS A 162 -10.83 -6.86 -21.70
N LEU A 163 -9.50 -6.92 -21.63
CA LEU A 163 -8.79 -7.32 -20.42
C LEU A 163 -9.06 -6.32 -19.30
N PRO A 164 -9.11 -6.76 -18.02
CA PRO A 164 -9.57 -5.92 -16.90
C PRO A 164 -8.66 -4.73 -16.62
N VAL A 165 -7.34 -4.87 -16.80
CA VAL A 165 -6.35 -3.88 -16.37
C VAL A 165 -5.53 -3.38 -17.55
N ASP A 166 -5.52 -2.07 -17.80
CA ASP A 166 -4.76 -1.47 -18.90
C ASP A 166 -3.28 -1.25 -18.56
N LEU A 167 -2.96 -1.05 -17.28
CA LEU A 167 -1.58 -0.85 -16.82
C LEU A 167 -1.32 -1.65 -15.55
N MET A 168 -0.30 -2.48 -15.58
CA MET A 168 0.19 -3.21 -14.40
C MET A 168 1.68 -2.95 -14.22
N LEU A 169 2.10 -2.51 -13.03
CA LEU A 169 3.51 -2.28 -12.69
C LEU A 169 3.80 -2.91 -11.31
N GLY A 170 4.70 -3.90 -11.26
CA GLY A 170 5.06 -4.57 -10.01
C GLY A 170 6.00 -5.75 -10.19
N GLY A 171 5.92 -6.72 -9.29
CA GLY A 171 6.62 -7.99 -9.41
C GLY A 171 5.73 -9.11 -9.96
N GLY A 172 6.25 -10.36 -9.98
CA GLY A 172 5.45 -11.56 -10.25
C GLY A 172 5.83 -12.36 -11.48
N THR A 173 7.00 -12.11 -12.10
CA THR A 173 7.38 -12.82 -13.34
C THR A 173 7.25 -14.34 -13.22
N GLN A 174 7.52 -14.94 -12.05
CA GLN A 174 7.40 -16.38 -11.84
C GLN A 174 5.98 -16.93 -12.00
N TYR A 175 4.93 -16.09 -11.86
CA TYR A 175 3.53 -16.48 -12.01
C TYR A 175 2.96 -16.18 -13.40
N PHE A 176 3.60 -15.25 -14.13
CA PHE A 176 3.17 -14.82 -15.45
C PHE A 176 3.98 -15.46 -16.59
N ILE A 177 5.19 -15.97 -16.28
CA ILE A 177 6.05 -16.69 -17.23
C ILE A 177 6.29 -18.08 -16.63
N ARG A 178 5.41 -19.02 -16.96
CA ARG A 178 5.42 -20.39 -16.44
C ARG A 178 5.68 -21.39 -17.54
N ASP A 179 6.09 -22.60 -17.18
CA ASP A 179 6.31 -23.69 -18.15
C ASP A 179 5.00 -24.17 -18.82
N ASP A 180 3.89 -24.12 -18.06
CA ASP A 180 2.55 -24.50 -18.57
C ASP A 180 1.86 -23.39 -19.35
N ARG A 181 2.15 -22.11 -19.02
CA ARG A 181 1.49 -20.96 -19.63
C ARG A 181 2.33 -19.70 -19.54
N ASN A 182 2.59 -19.01 -20.65
CA ASN A 182 3.27 -17.73 -20.68
C ASN A 182 2.26 -16.59 -20.90
N LEU A 183 1.76 -16.02 -19.80
CA LEU A 183 0.79 -14.93 -19.85
C LEU A 183 1.38 -13.64 -20.43
N VAL A 184 2.69 -13.40 -20.28
CA VAL A 184 3.36 -12.22 -20.87
C VAL A 184 3.25 -12.26 -22.39
N ASP A 185 3.41 -13.43 -23.01
CA ASP A 185 3.23 -13.56 -24.47
C ASP A 185 1.78 -13.37 -24.89
N GLU A 186 0.81 -13.80 -24.08
CA GLU A 186 -0.61 -13.55 -24.30
C GLU A 186 -0.95 -12.06 -24.17
N PHE A 187 -0.39 -11.34 -23.19
CA PHE A 187 -0.50 -9.89 -23.08
C PHE A 187 0.07 -9.17 -24.30
N LYS A 188 1.26 -9.57 -24.78
CA LYS A 188 1.84 -9.01 -26.01
C LYS A 188 0.96 -9.25 -27.23
N GLN A 189 0.37 -10.47 -27.38
CA GLN A 189 -0.59 -10.78 -28.43
C GLN A 189 -1.86 -9.94 -28.33
N ALA A 190 -2.27 -9.56 -27.11
CA ALA A 190 -3.38 -8.64 -26.88
C ALA A 190 -3.00 -7.16 -27.07
N GLY A 191 -1.76 -6.85 -27.49
CA GLY A 191 -1.29 -5.50 -27.80
C GLY A 191 -0.64 -4.76 -26.66
N TYR A 192 -0.33 -5.43 -25.52
CA TYR A 192 0.36 -4.81 -24.39
C TYR A 192 1.85 -4.64 -24.65
N GLN A 193 2.40 -3.50 -24.24
CA GLN A 193 3.84 -3.36 -24.06
C GLN A 193 4.27 -4.16 -22.82
N TYR A 194 5.49 -4.72 -22.86
CA TYR A 194 6.09 -5.41 -21.71
C TYR A 194 7.41 -4.76 -21.31
N GLY A 195 7.60 -4.57 -20.01
CA GLY A 195 8.84 -4.12 -19.40
C GLY A 195 9.27 -5.08 -18.29
N ASP A 196 10.56 -5.39 -18.22
CA ASP A 196 11.16 -6.32 -17.25
C ASP A 196 12.34 -5.70 -16.46
N ASP A 197 12.69 -4.45 -16.76
CA ASP A 197 13.77 -3.72 -16.10
C ASP A 197 13.24 -2.44 -15.43
N ILE A 198 13.19 -2.42 -14.10
CA ILE A 198 12.74 -1.26 -13.33
C ILE A 198 13.69 -0.06 -13.49
N GLN A 199 14.97 -0.29 -13.83
CA GLN A 199 15.93 0.79 -14.08
C GLN A 199 15.67 1.47 -15.44
N ASN A 200 14.86 0.85 -16.30
CA ASN A 200 14.52 1.34 -17.61
C ASN A 200 12.99 1.43 -17.84
N LEU A 201 12.31 2.18 -16.97
CA LEU A 201 10.87 2.43 -17.09
C LEU A 201 10.48 3.15 -18.40
N GLY A 202 11.46 3.73 -19.13
CA GLY A 202 11.28 4.30 -20.45
C GLY A 202 10.90 3.29 -21.53
N GLN A 203 11.08 1.99 -21.31
CA GLN A 203 10.61 0.93 -22.22
C GLN A 203 9.10 0.91 -22.39
N ILE A 204 8.35 1.27 -21.35
CA ILE A 204 6.88 1.40 -21.42
C ILE A 204 6.55 2.84 -21.75
N THR A 205 5.94 3.08 -22.90
CA THR A 205 5.66 4.42 -23.43
C THR A 205 4.17 4.71 -23.62
N GLN A 206 3.31 3.69 -23.53
CA GLN A 206 1.87 3.82 -23.71
C GLN A 206 1.13 2.67 -23.00
N VAL A 207 -0.16 2.84 -22.78
CA VAL A 207 -1.09 1.77 -22.38
C VAL A 207 -1.77 1.17 -23.63
N PRO A 208 -2.12 -0.12 -23.63
CA PRO A 208 -1.98 -1.04 -22.51
C PRO A 208 -0.55 -1.56 -22.32
N ALA A 209 -0.17 -1.80 -21.05
CA ALA A 209 1.18 -2.26 -20.70
C ALA A 209 1.22 -3.10 -19.42
N ILE A 210 2.24 -3.96 -19.33
CA ILE A 210 2.58 -4.73 -18.14
C ILE A 210 4.08 -4.64 -17.87
N GLY A 211 4.46 -4.22 -16.66
CA GLY A 211 5.84 -4.20 -16.16
C GLY A 211 5.96 -5.16 -14.98
N LEU A 212 6.78 -6.21 -15.14
CA LEU A 212 7.06 -7.20 -14.10
C LEU A 212 8.55 -7.23 -13.82
N TYR A 213 8.97 -6.66 -12.70
CA TYR A 213 10.36 -6.30 -12.42
C TYR A 213 11.06 -7.21 -11.42
N ALA A 214 10.38 -8.26 -10.95
CA ALA A 214 10.96 -9.26 -10.05
C ALA A 214 10.18 -10.57 -10.11
N PRO A 215 10.78 -11.72 -9.72
CA PRO A 215 10.07 -13.01 -9.68
C PRO A 215 8.85 -13.03 -8.75
N LYS A 216 8.96 -12.38 -7.60
CA LYS A 216 7.90 -12.12 -6.60
C LYS A 216 7.77 -10.61 -6.38
N GLY A 217 7.72 -10.16 -5.12
CA GLY A 217 7.81 -8.73 -4.83
C GLY A 217 9.14 -8.13 -5.24
N LEU A 218 9.15 -6.81 -5.42
CA LEU A 218 10.36 -6.03 -5.67
C LEU A 218 11.34 -6.16 -4.49
N PRO A 219 12.63 -5.93 -4.66
CA PRO A 219 13.55 -5.81 -3.53
C PRO A 219 13.08 -4.74 -2.55
N PHE A 220 13.37 -4.92 -1.26
CA PHE A 220 12.99 -3.95 -0.23
C PHE A 220 13.65 -2.58 -0.48
N ALA A 221 12.94 -1.50 -0.12
CA ALA A 221 13.41 -0.13 -0.27
C ALA A 221 14.78 0.09 0.40
N LEU A 222 14.98 -0.50 1.58
CA LEU A 222 16.21 -0.37 2.33
C LEU A 222 17.40 -1.11 1.68
N ASP A 223 17.14 -2.19 0.94
CA ASP A 223 18.18 -3.05 0.39
C ASP A 223 18.70 -2.58 -0.98
N GLU A 224 17.84 -1.94 -1.80
CA GLU A 224 18.22 -1.54 -3.17
C GLU A 224 17.79 -0.12 -3.54
N ASN A 225 16.51 0.10 -3.78
CA ASN A 225 16.00 1.37 -4.31
C ASN A 225 14.96 2.00 -3.37
N PRO A 226 15.32 3.06 -2.63
CA PRO A 226 14.46 3.70 -1.63
C PRO A 226 13.32 4.54 -2.22
N THR A 227 13.13 4.52 -3.54
CA THR A 227 12.09 5.31 -4.24
C THR A 227 11.42 4.53 -5.37
N ARG A 228 11.43 3.21 -5.31
CA ARG A 228 10.90 2.37 -6.40
C ARG A 228 9.40 2.53 -6.60
N LEU A 229 8.61 2.59 -5.52
CA LEU A 229 7.16 2.80 -5.63
C LEU A 229 6.86 4.22 -6.12
N LYS A 230 7.56 5.23 -5.63
CA LYS A 230 7.47 6.59 -6.15
C LYS A 230 7.71 6.65 -7.66
N GLN A 231 8.75 5.94 -8.15
CA GLN A 231 9.08 5.90 -9.57
C GLN A 231 7.96 5.22 -10.39
N LEU A 232 7.43 4.09 -9.92
CA LEU A 232 6.30 3.40 -10.54
C LEU A 232 5.04 4.26 -10.54
N THR A 233 4.78 4.97 -9.43
CA THR A 233 3.65 5.90 -9.30
C THR A 233 3.75 7.05 -10.30
N SER A 234 4.92 7.70 -10.41
CA SER A 234 5.15 8.74 -11.41
C SER A 234 4.93 8.21 -12.82
N LYS A 235 5.50 7.02 -13.13
CA LYS A 235 5.34 6.39 -14.44
C LYS A 235 3.87 6.06 -14.74
N ALA A 236 3.12 5.61 -13.76
CA ALA A 236 1.69 5.34 -13.95
C ALA A 236 0.94 6.62 -14.31
N PHE A 237 1.17 7.73 -13.62
CA PHE A 237 0.51 9.00 -13.96
C PHE A 237 0.90 9.51 -15.34
N ASP A 238 2.18 9.44 -15.73
CA ASP A 238 2.65 9.81 -17.07
C ASP A 238 1.92 9.03 -18.17
N LEU A 239 1.57 7.76 -17.91
CA LEU A 239 0.90 6.87 -18.85
C LEU A 239 -0.64 6.98 -18.81
N LEU A 240 -1.23 7.38 -17.69
CA LEU A 240 -2.68 7.44 -17.50
C LEU A 240 -3.26 8.81 -17.84
N ASP A 241 -2.44 9.86 -17.74
CA ASP A 241 -2.90 11.22 -17.98
C ASP A 241 -3.35 11.42 -19.42
N GLY A 242 -4.53 12.04 -19.59
CA GLY A 242 -5.06 12.37 -20.91
C GLY A 242 -5.42 11.20 -21.82
N GLN A 243 -5.42 9.93 -21.33
CA GLN A 243 -5.69 8.76 -22.17
C GLN A 243 -7.09 8.74 -22.79
N ASN A 244 -8.09 9.21 -22.03
CA ASN A 244 -9.45 9.31 -22.53
C ASN A 244 -10.29 10.30 -21.71
N ASP A 245 -11.48 10.65 -22.24
CA ASP A 245 -12.38 11.63 -21.61
C ASP A 245 -13.10 11.07 -20.37
N LYS A 246 -13.05 9.77 -20.13
CA LYS A 246 -13.67 9.12 -18.95
C LYS A 246 -12.76 9.14 -17.73
N GLY A 247 -11.47 9.48 -17.89
CA GLY A 247 -10.47 9.45 -16.84
C GLY A 247 -9.95 8.06 -16.53
N PHE A 248 -9.40 7.88 -15.35
CA PHE A 248 -8.80 6.61 -14.92
C PHE A 248 -9.17 6.23 -13.48
N PHE A 249 -9.05 4.94 -13.22
CA PHE A 249 -8.95 4.35 -11.89
C PHE A 249 -7.57 3.71 -11.73
N VAL A 250 -6.85 4.05 -10.67
CA VAL A 250 -5.58 3.40 -10.31
C VAL A 250 -5.56 3.01 -8.84
N MET A 251 -5.21 1.76 -8.58
CA MET A 251 -4.82 1.30 -7.24
C MET A 251 -3.30 1.23 -7.16
N ILE A 252 -2.72 1.82 -6.09
CA ILE A 252 -1.29 1.85 -5.81
C ILE A 252 -1.05 1.26 -4.43
N GLU A 253 -0.17 0.29 -4.31
CA GLU A 253 0.06 -0.43 -3.07
C GLU A 253 1.50 -0.33 -2.58
N GLY A 254 1.67 0.14 -1.34
CA GLY A 254 2.88 -0.03 -0.55
C GLY A 254 2.85 -1.38 0.17
N SER A 255 3.04 -2.46 -0.58
CA SER A 255 2.79 -3.84 -0.14
C SER A 255 3.74 -4.31 0.95
N GLN A 256 4.97 -3.81 0.97
CA GLN A 256 6.03 -4.39 1.78
C GLN A 256 6.15 -3.75 3.17
N ILE A 257 5.32 -2.76 3.50
CA ILE A 257 5.14 -2.29 4.88
C ILE A 257 4.70 -3.46 5.75
N ASP A 258 3.73 -4.25 5.26
CA ASP A 258 3.24 -5.47 5.89
C ASP A 258 4.34 -6.51 6.09
N TRP A 259 5.14 -6.78 5.05
CA TRP A 259 6.22 -7.78 5.13
C TRP A 259 7.28 -7.40 6.17
N CYS A 260 7.60 -6.11 6.29
CA CYS A 260 8.49 -5.60 7.34
C CYS A 260 7.85 -5.73 8.74
N GLY A 261 6.53 -5.50 8.85
CA GLY A 261 5.74 -5.73 10.06
C GLY A 261 5.75 -7.19 10.49
N HIS A 262 5.49 -8.13 9.58
CA HIS A 262 5.60 -9.58 9.80
C HIS A 262 7.01 -10.00 10.25
N ALA A 263 8.01 -9.35 9.67
CA ALA A 263 9.41 -9.58 10.06
C ALA A 263 9.77 -8.95 11.41
N ASN A 264 8.97 -8.06 11.96
CA ASN A 264 9.30 -7.23 13.13
C ASN A 264 10.61 -6.45 12.92
N ASP A 265 10.80 -5.92 11.71
CA ASP A 265 12.00 -5.18 11.28
C ASP A 265 11.66 -3.69 11.12
N ILE A 266 11.99 -2.91 12.13
CA ILE A 266 11.65 -1.47 12.16
C ILE A 266 12.38 -0.66 11.10
N ALA A 267 13.62 -1.00 10.76
CA ALA A 267 14.38 -0.25 9.75
C ALA A 267 13.80 -0.51 8.34
N CYS A 268 13.45 -1.76 8.04
CA CYS A 268 12.69 -2.13 6.86
C CYS A 268 11.36 -1.35 6.80
N ALA A 269 10.57 -1.38 7.88
CA ALA A 269 9.26 -0.73 7.93
C ALA A 269 9.35 0.78 7.68
N MET A 270 10.34 1.47 8.25
CA MET A 270 10.52 2.91 8.03
C MET A 270 10.98 3.25 6.61
N ALA A 271 11.78 2.40 5.97
CA ALA A 271 12.18 2.59 4.58
C ALA A 271 10.99 2.38 3.61
N GLU A 272 10.14 1.38 3.84
CA GLU A 272 8.92 1.17 3.06
C GLU A 272 7.91 2.31 3.26
N MET A 273 7.75 2.80 4.49
CA MET A 273 6.94 3.97 4.78
C MET A 273 7.45 5.24 4.09
N ASP A 274 8.77 5.41 3.95
CA ASP A 274 9.38 6.56 3.27
C ASP A 274 9.09 6.54 1.75
N ASP A 275 9.19 5.37 1.11
CA ASP A 275 8.83 5.21 -0.31
C ASP A 275 7.33 5.41 -0.55
N PHE A 276 6.49 4.87 0.34
CA PHE A 276 5.04 5.05 0.27
C PHE A 276 4.63 6.51 0.49
N ALA A 277 5.22 7.21 1.46
CA ALA A 277 4.98 8.63 1.69
C ALA A 277 5.35 9.49 0.47
N LYS A 278 6.52 9.25 -0.14
CA LYS A 278 6.96 9.92 -1.38
C LYS A 278 6.03 9.63 -2.56
N SER A 279 5.47 8.43 -2.62
CA SER A 279 4.44 8.04 -3.59
C SER A 279 3.15 8.84 -3.40
N ILE A 280 2.70 9.00 -2.13
CA ILE A 280 1.53 9.82 -1.79
C ILE A 280 1.78 11.29 -2.13
N GLU A 281 2.98 11.83 -1.85
CA GLU A 281 3.36 13.19 -2.24
C GLU A 281 3.28 13.39 -3.76
N THR A 282 3.72 12.38 -4.54
CA THR A 282 3.61 12.37 -6.00
C THR A 282 2.15 12.36 -6.45
N ALA A 283 1.30 11.55 -5.82
CA ALA A 283 -0.13 11.50 -6.10
C ALA A 283 -0.83 12.81 -5.73
N LYS A 284 -0.47 13.40 -4.57
CA LYS A 284 -0.99 14.70 -4.15
C LYS A 284 -0.63 15.80 -5.15
N ALA A 285 0.61 15.85 -5.61
CA ALA A 285 1.05 16.81 -6.64
C ALA A 285 0.30 16.62 -7.97
N TYR A 286 -0.03 15.37 -8.34
CA TYR A 286 -0.89 15.10 -9.48
C TYR A 286 -2.31 15.71 -9.28
N VAL A 287 -2.92 15.51 -8.10
CA VAL A 287 -4.24 16.09 -7.76
C VAL A 287 -4.22 17.62 -7.80
N ASP A 288 -3.15 18.26 -7.29
CA ASP A 288 -3.01 19.72 -7.31
C ASP A 288 -3.04 20.28 -8.76
N ASN A 289 -2.52 19.52 -9.73
CA ASN A 289 -2.54 19.89 -11.16
C ASN A 289 -3.80 19.40 -11.91
N ASN A 290 -4.56 18.47 -11.32
CA ASN A 290 -5.74 17.83 -11.93
C ASN A 290 -6.91 17.84 -10.93
N PRO A 291 -7.60 18.98 -10.76
CA PRO A 291 -8.58 19.19 -9.67
C PRO A 291 -9.82 18.30 -9.75
N ASP A 292 -10.09 17.66 -10.89
CA ASP A 292 -11.15 16.66 -11.05
C ASP A 292 -10.74 15.25 -10.58
N THR A 293 -9.81 15.19 -9.63
CA THR A 293 -9.23 13.95 -9.09
C THR A 293 -9.52 13.81 -7.60
N ILE A 294 -9.85 12.59 -7.16
CA ILE A 294 -9.84 12.18 -5.76
C ILE A 294 -8.66 11.26 -5.49
N LEU A 295 -7.93 11.55 -4.41
CA LEU A 295 -6.92 10.66 -3.82
C LEU A 295 -7.45 10.17 -2.49
N VAL A 296 -7.54 8.85 -2.31
CA VAL A 296 -7.89 8.20 -1.03
C VAL A 296 -6.78 7.25 -0.67
N ILE A 297 -6.34 7.27 0.58
CA ILE A 297 -5.33 6.37 1.11
C ILE A 297 -5.87 5.69 2.38
N THR A 298 -5.61 4.42 2.55
CA THR A 298 -5.89 3.68 3.78
C THR A 298 -4.94 2.49 3.93
N ALA A 299 -5.13 1.69 4.96
CA ALA A 299 -4.55 0.35 5.08
C ALA A 299 -5.66 -0.70 5.04
N ASP A 300 -5.30 -1.92 4.76
CA ASP A 300 -6.21 -3.08 4.83
C ASP A 300 -6.29 -3.66 6.24
N HIS A 301 -5.20 -3.58 7.02
CA HIS A 301 -5.08 -3.95 8.44
C HIS A 301 -3.83 -3.30 9.07
N SER A 302 -3.53 -3.67 10.31
CA SER A 302 -2.25 -3.40 10.98
C SER A 302 -1.48 -4.70 11.16
N THR A 303 -0.13 -4.66 11.04
CA THR A 303 0.73 -5.82 11.15
C THR A 303 1.78 -5.64 12.26
N GLY A 304 2.14 -6.76 12.93
CA GLY A 304 3.20 -6.80 13.93
C GLY A 304 2.81 -6.26 15.32
N GLY A 305 1.73 -5.49 15.42
CA GLY A 305 1.38 -4.79 16.65
C GLY A 305 2.51 -3.86 17.11
N LEU A 306 3.04 -3.07 16.15
CA LEU A 306 4.13 -2.10 16.37
C LEU A 306 3.79 -1.15 17.52
N THR A 307 4.75 -0.99 18.43
CA THR A 307 4.74 0.07 19.46
C THR A 307 6.06 0.81 19.47
N ILE A 308 6.01 2.12 19.69
CA ILE A 308 7.17 2.97 19.96
C ILE A 308 7.18 3.30 21.45
N GLY A 309 8.34 3.15 22.12
CA GLY A 309 8.44 3.15 23.58
C GLY A 309 8.19 1.75 24.16
N ALA A 310 9.22 0.90 24.16
CA ALA A 310 9.19 -0.46 24.70
C ALA A 310 9.95 -0.56 26.03
N HIS A 311 9.88 -1.74 26.68
CA HIS A 311 10.61 -2.07 27.90
C HIS A 311 10.36 -1.09 29.07
N GLY A 312 9.17 -0.46 29.10
CA GLY A 312 8.80 0.51 30.15
C GLY A 312 9.56 1.85 30.06
N GLN A 313 10.22 2.12 28.94
CA GLN A 313 10.93 3.37 28.68
C GLN A 313 10.06 4.34 27.88
N TYR A 314 10.02 5.61 28.30
CA TYR A 314 9.29 6.70 27.64
C TYR A 314 10.17 7.40 26.59
N LYS A 315 10.71 6.60 25.63
CA LYS A 315 11.57 7.09 24.56
C LYS A 315 11.58 6.17 23.36
N TRP A 316 11.99 6.69 22.22
CA TRP A 316 12.23 5.96 20.98
C TRP A 316 13.46 6.56 20.27
N GLU A 317 14.47 5.73 20.00
CA GLU A 317 15.77 6.16 19.49
C GLU A 317 15.83 6.01 17.97
N THR A 318 15.42 7.05 17.24
CA THR A 318 15.35 7.02 15.76
C THR A 318 16.71 6.93 15.11
N ASP A 319 17.77 7.45 15.71
CA ASP A 319 19.13 7.41 15.16
C ASP A 319 19.67 5.99 15.05
N VAL A 320 19.25 5.08 15.94
CA VAL A 320 19.55 3.66 15.84
C VAL A 320 18.99 3.09 14.54
N ILE A 321 17.74 3.46 14.21
CA ILE A 321 17.02 2.98 13.04
C ILE A 321 17.59 3.61 11.76
N LYS A 322 17.80 4.93 11.76
CA LYS A 322 18.42 5.68 10.65
C LYS A 322 19.82 5.17 10.31
N GLY A 323 20.50 4.59 11.30
CA GLY A 323 21.84 4.01 11.13
C GLY A 323 21.88 2.63 10.48
N VAL A 324 20.74 1.94 10.29
CA VAL A 324 20.65 0.62 9.65
C VAL A 324 20.52 0.79 8.14
N LYS A 325 21.36 0.07 7.36
CA LYS A 325 21.47 0.22 5.90
C LYS A 325 21.03 -1.02 5.11
N ALA A 326 20.60 -2.06 5.77
CA ALA A 326 20.10 -3.29 5.15
C ALA A 326 19.01 -3.89 6.03
N THR A 327 18.02 -4.57 5.42
CA THR A 327 17.00 -5.29 6.18
C THR A 327 17.65 -6.34 7.09
N ALA A 328 16.99 -6.69 8.18
CA ALA A 328 17.48 -7.74 9.07
C ALA A 328 17.71 -9.07 8.34
N GLY A 329 16.91 -9.35 7.31
CA GLY A 329 17.08 -10.52 6.44
C GLY A 329 18.38 -10.48 5.66
N THR A 330 18.64 -9.38 4.97
CA THR A 330 19.87 -9.16 4.19
C THR A 330 21.11 -9.12 5.10
N LEU A 331 21.03 -8.38 6.21
CA LEU A 331 22.13 -8.33 7.19
C LEU A 331 22.45 -9.73 7.77
N THR A 332 21.43 -10.53 8.04
CA THR A 332 21.60 -11.92 8.49
C THR A 332 22.35 -12.77 7.48
N LYS A 333 21.99 -12.69 6.20
CA LYS A 333 22.68 -13.44 5.13
C LYS A 333 24.15 -13.03 5.02
N LEU A 334 24.43 -11.71 5.08
CA LEU A 334 25.80 -11.20 5.08
C LEU A 334 26.61 -11.69 6.29
N LEU A 335 26.03 -11.69 7.48
CA LEU A 335 26.66 -12.22 8.70
C LEU A 335 26.88 -13.73 8.64
N MET A 336 25.93 -14.51 8.09
CA MET A 336 26.09 -15.94 7.88
C MET A 336 27.28 -16.26 6.96
N GLY A 337 27.46 -15.50 5.91
CA GLY A 337 28.51 -15.68 4.90
C GLY A 337 29.91 -15.17 5.30
N SER A 338 30.07 -14.53 6.47
CA SER A 338 31.33 -13.86 6.85
C SER A 338 31.93 -14.44 8.14
N ASP A 339 33.24 -14.65 8.18
CA ASP A 339 33.93 -14.97 9.42
C ASP A 339 34.17 -13.72 10.29
N ASN A 340 34.13 -12.51 9.73
CA ASN A 340 34.31 -11.26 10.45
C ASN A 340 32.95 -10.52 10.63
N LEU A 341 32.23 -10.89 11.69
CA LEU A 341 30.92 -10.28 12.00
C LEU A 341 31.02 -8.77 12.27
N LYS A 342 32.13 -8.31 12.89
CA LYS A 342 32.35 -6.91 13.21
C LYS A 342 32.39 -6.06 11.94
N THR A 343 33.15 -6.47 10.94
CA THR A 343 33.26 -5.75 9.66
C THR A 343 31.90 -5.66 8.96
N VAL A 344 31.15 -6.76 8.89
CA VAL A 344 29.80 -6.78 8.28
C VAL A 344 28.84 -5.87 9.05
N TRP A 345 28.84 -5.97 10.38
CA TRP A 345 27.96 -5.17 11.23
C TRP A 345 28.19 -3.67 11.05
N GLN A 346 29.47 -3.24 11.16
CA GLN A 346 29.86 -1.83 11.03
C GLN A 346 29.66 -1.27 9.61
N ALA A 347 29.73 -2.10 8.57
CA ALA A 347 29.42 -1.67 7.21
C ALA A 347 27.92 -1.38 7.00
N ASN A 348 27.06 -2.12 7.71
CA ASN A 348 25.62 -2.11 7.50
C ASN A 348 24.81 -1.46 8.64
N THR A 349 25.46 -1.05 9.73
CA THR A 349 24.81 -0.35 10.83
C THR A 349 25.73 0.70 11.43
N SER A 350 25.14 1.73 12.04
CA SER A 350 25.87 2.68 12.91
C SER A 350 25.86 2.26 14.38
N ILE A 351 25.37 1.06 14.68
CA ILE A 351 25.27 0.52 16.04
C ILE A 351 26.67 0.02 16.46
N GLU A 352 27.10 0.42 17.66
CA GLU A 352 28.36 -0.04 18.21
C GLU A 352 28.43 -1.57 18.30
N PHE A 353 29.54 -2.14 17.84
CA PHE A 353 29.79 -3.58 17.95
C PHE A 353 30.44 -3.91 19.30
N THR A 354 29.61 -3.95 20.34
CA THR A 354 30.03 -4.24 21.71
C THR A 354 30.42 -5.72 21.89
N THR A 355 31.14 -6.04 22.94
CA THR A 355 31.45 -7.44 23.31
C THR A 355 30.17 -8.26 23.51
N GLU A 356 29.10 -7.66 24.07
CA GLU A 356 27.83 -8.31 24.25
C GLU A 356 27.17 -8.66 22.93
N ASN A 357 27.12 -7.72 21.99
CA ASN A 357 26.58 -7.93 20.65
C ASN A 357 27.39 -8.99 19.89
N GLU A 358 28.72 -8.98 20.04
CA GLU A 358 29.57 -9.99 19.43
C GLU A 358 29.26 -11.40 19.92
N ILE A 359 29.16 -11.59 21.24
CA ILE A 359 28.82 -12.89 21.85
C ILE A 359 27.42 -13.33 21.37
N LYS A 360 26.43 -12.44 21.46
CA LYS A 360 25.04 -12.73 21.03
C LYS A 360 24.97 -13.18 19.57
N LEU A 361 25.63 -12.43 18.67
CA LEU A 361 25.64 -12.74 17.23
C LEU A 361 26.43 -14.04 16.92
N LYS A 362 27.57 -14.29 17.55
CA LYS A 362 28.35 -15.52 17.38
C LYS A 362 27.55 -16.77 17.84
N GLN A 363 26.94 -16.70 19.01
CA GLN A 363 26.10 -17.78 19.52
C GLN A 363 24.89 -18.03 18.61
N ALA A 364 24.21 -16.98 18.21
CA ALA A 364 23.06 -17.07 17.32
C ALA A 364 23.42 -17.63 15.93
N LYS A 365 24.58 -17.22 15.36
CA LYS A 365 25.10 -17.76 14.11
C LYS A 365 25.38 -19.26 14.19
N ALA A 366 25.95 -19.73 15.28
CA ALA A 366 26.22 -21.16 15.51
C ALA A 366 24.90 -22.00 15.59
N MET A 367 23.78 -21.36 15.96
CA MET A 367 22.45 -21.97 16.01
C MET A 367 21.69 -21.88 14.67
N GLY A 368 22.23 -21.19 13.68
CA GLY A 368 21.68 -21.08 12.33
C GLY A 368 21.00 -19.76 11.99
N GLU A 369 20.65 -19.61 10.72
CA GLU A 369 20.17 -18.35 10.11
C GLU A 369 18.95 -17.76 10.83
N LYS A 370 17.96 -18.59 11.16
CA LYS A 370 16.74 -18.13 11.85
C LYS A 370 17.04 -17.49 13.21
N THR A 371 17.94 -18.11 13.99
CA THR A 371 18.32 -17.61 15.30
C THR A 371 19.16 -16.32 15.18
N LEU A 372 20.05 -16.28 14.18
CA LEU A 372 20.83 -15.07 13.90
C LEU A 372 19.92 -13.90 13.48
N ASN A 373 18.92 -14.14 12.65
CA ASN A 373 17.94 -13.10 12.26
C ASN A 373 17.20 -12.54 13.48
N LEU A 374 16.76 -13.41 14.42
CA LEU A 374 16.13 -12.95 15.66
C LEU A 374 17.11 -12.11 16.51
N ALA A 375 18.38 -12.50 16.60
CA ALA A 375 19.40 -11.74 17.34
C ALA A 375 19.65 -10.36 16.73
N VAL A 376 19.75 -10.28 15.41
CA VAL A 376 19.91 -9.00 14.66
C VAL A 376 18.73 -8.07 14.98
N LYS A 377 17.50 -8.55 14.82
CA LYS A 377 16.28 -7.76 15.09
C LYS A 377 16.20 -7.34 16.56
N SER A 378 16.49 -8.26 17.48
CA SER A 378 16.47 -7.94 18.92
C SER A 378 17.46 -6.82 19.27
N ILE A 379 18.67 -6.83 18.72
CA ILE A 379 19.64 -5.75 18.99
C ILE A 379 19.08 -4.40 18.52
N ILE A 380 18.54 -4.33 17.31
CA ILE A 380 18.01 -3.09 16.74
C ILE A 380 16.78 -2.62 17.51
N ASN A 381 15.81 -3.51 17.76
CA ASN A 381 14.56 -3.18 18.45
C ASN A 381 14.78 -2.80 19.91
N ASP A 382 15.66 -3.52 20.63
CA ASP A 382 15.97 -3.24 22.03
C ASP A 382 16.63 -1.86 22.19
N LEU A 383 17.61 -1.54 21.32
CA LEU A 383 18.32 -0.27 21.35
C LEU A 383 17.45 0.90 20.89
N SER A 384 16.53 0.69 19.96
CA SER A 384 15.60 1.73 19.51
C SER A 384 14.36 1.86 20.38
N PHE A 385 14.17 0.99 21.38
CA PHE A 385 12.94 0.89 22.18
C PHE A 385 11.68 0.65 21.32
N THR A 386 11.83 -0.14 20.28
CA THR A 386 10.73 -0.57 19.42
C THR A 386 10.14 -1.87 19.94
N GLY A 387 8.80 -1.93 20.06
CA GLY A 387 8.08 -3.10 20.52
C GLY A 387 7.24 -3.71 19.41
N TRP A 388 7.08 -5.04 19.45
CA TRP A 388 6.24 -5.82 18.57
C TRP A 388 5.47 -6.84 19.38
N THR A 389 4.15 -6.93 19.15
CA THR A 389 3.29 -7.85 19.90
C THR A 389 3.22 -9.23 19.25
N THR A 390 3.33 -9.28 17.93
CA THR A 390 3.14 -10.50 17.12
C THR A 390 3.95 -10.42 15.83
N GLY A 391 4.11 -11.54 15.13
CA GLY A 391 4.53 -11.57 13.73
C GLY A 391 3.34 -11.70 12.77
N GLY A 392 2.10 -11.48 13.22
CA GLY A 392 0.87 -11.53 12.44
C GLY A 392 0.17 -10.18 12.41
N HIS A 393 -1.09 -10.18 11.94
CA HIS A 393 -1.92 -8.97 11.91
C HIS A 393 -2.56 -8.68 13.26
N THR A 394 -3.05 -7.46 13.42
CA THR A 394 -3.83 -7.03 14.59
C THR A 394 -5.13 -6.34 14.15
N ALA A 395 -6.15 -6.39 15.00
CA ALA A 395 -7.48 -5.85 14.72
C ALA A 395 -7.61 -4.33 14.98
N SER A 396 -6.49 -3.60 14.98
CA SER A 396 -6.52 -2.15 15.13
C SER A 396 -7.27 -1.51 13.96
N ASP A 397 -8.11 -0.50 14.26
CA ASP A 397 -8.65 0.38 13.22
C ASP A 397 -7.50 1.05 12.48
N VAL A 398 -7.69 1.31 11.19
CA VAL A 398 -6.70 1.95 10.33
C VAL A 398 -7.11 3.37 9.96
N GLN A 399 -6.13 4.21 9.67
CA GLN A 399 -6.37 5.60 9.29
C GLN A 399 -6.89 5.68 7.85
N VAL A 400 -7.74 6.68 7.60
CA VAL A 400 -8.25 7.04 6.28
C VAL A 400 -7.82 8.45 5.96
N PHE A 401 -7.13 8.61 4.85
CA PHE A 401 -6.64 9.89 4.35
C PHE A 401 -7.33 10.18 3.02
N ALA A 402 -7.63 11.44 2.75
CA ALA A 402 -8.18 11.83 1.46
C ALA A 402 -7.80 13.25 1.09
N TYR A 403 -7.61 13.49 -0.22
CA TYR A 403 -7.24 14.78 -0.76
C TYR A 403 -7.88 15.01 -2.14
N GLY A 404 -8.17 16.27 -2.47
CA GLY A 404 -8.80 16.64 -3.73
C GLY A 404 -10.33 16.63 -3.66
N LYS A 405 -10.95 16.36 -4.81
CA LYS A 405 -12.39 16.49 -4.99
C LYS A 405 -13.16 15.50 -4.11
N ASN A 406 -14.14 15.98 -3.35
CA ASN A 406 -14.99 15.18 -2.45
C ASN A 406 -14.23 14.52 -1.27
N SER A 407 -13.03 14.98 -0.94
CA SER A 407 -12.23 14.38 0.14
C SER A 407 -12.91 14.42 1.51
N ASP A 408 -13.82 15.36 1.76
CA ASP A 408 -14.54 15.48 3.04
C ASP A 408 -15.62 14.40 3.26
N ASP A 409 -15.97 13.64 2.22
CA ASP A 409 -16.87 12.48 2.36
C ASP A 409 -16.26 11.34 3.18
N PHE A 410 -14.93 11.38 3.42
CA PHE A 410 -14.19 10.35 4.16
C PHE A 410 -13.95 10.69 5.64
N VAL A 411 -14.56 11.77 6.15
CA VAL A 411 -14.43 12.19 7.55
C VAL A 411 -15.14 11.23 8.50
N GLY A 412 -14.49 10.95 9.63
CA GLY A 412 -15.06 10.20 10.75
C GLY A 412 -14.71 8.72 10.78
N SER A 413 -15.36 7.97 11.66
CA SER A 413 -15.20 6.51 11.78
C SER A 413 -16.17 5.81 10.84
N GLN A 414 -15.69 4.86 10.06
CA GLN A 414 -16.44 4.16 9.04
C GLN A 414 -16.00 2.70 8.92
N ASN A 415 -16.74 1.90 8.19
CA ASN A 415 -16.29 0.57 7.81
C ASN A 415 -15.41 0.66 6.55
N ASN A 416 -14.44 -0.23 6.38
CA ASN A 416 -13.61 -0.26 5.17
C ASN A 416 -14.47 -0.47 3.89
N THR A 417 -15.60 -1.17 3.99
CA THR A 417 -16.58 -1.30 2.89
C THR A 417 -17.23 0.03 2.50
N ASP A 418 -17.31 0.99 3.41
CA ASP A 418 -17.97 2.29 3.13
C ASP A 418 -17.04 3.18 2.29
N ILE A 419 -15.71 3.05 2.47
CA ILE A 419 -14.71 3.67 1.59
C ILE A 419 -14.94 3.20 0.14
N ALA A 420 -15.01 1.88 -0.05
CA ALA A 420 -15.24 1.30 -1.37
C ALA A 420 -16.58 1.73 -1.98
N LYS A 421 -17.67 1.73 -1.20
CA LYS A 421 -19.01 2.15 -1.68
C LYS A 421 -19.02 3.60 -2.15
N LYS A 422 -18.32 4.50 -1.46
CA LYS A 422 -18.17 5.90 -1.86
C LYS A 422 -17.44 6.02 -3.20
N LEU A 423 -16.27 5.37 -3.32
CA LEU A 423 -15.50 5.37 -4.57
C LEU A 423 -16.26 4.73 -5.74
N ILE A 424 -16.95 3.60 -5.51
CA ILE A 424 -17.85 2.98 -6.49
C ILE A 424 -18.98 3.95 -6.88
N GLY A 425 -19.49 4.70 -5.92
CA GLY A 425 -20.52 5.72 -6.17
C GLY A 425 -20.02 6.81 -7.13
N TYR A 426 -18.78 7.26 -6.99
CA TYR A 426 -18.15 8.23 -7.92
C TYR A 426 -17.93 7.63 -9.30
N ILE A 427 -17.36 6.42 -9.38
CA ILE A 427 -17.08 5.75 -10.66
C ILE A 427 -18.37 5.51 -11.48
N LYS A 428 -19.51 5.31 -10.82
CA LYS A 428 -20.80 5.06 -11.49
C LYS A 428 -21.46 6.32 -12.07
N GLN A 429 -21.11 7.51 -11.65
CA GLN A 429 -21.64 8.77 -12.18
C GLN A 429 -21.00 9.14 -13.51
#